data_0af95d86228a485d251878c3a43f44fc
#
_entry.id   0af95d86228a485d251878c3a43f44fc
#
_cell.length_a   1.000
_cell.length_b   1.000
_cell.length_c   1.000
_cell.angle_alpha   90.00
_cell.angle_beta   90.00
_cell.angle_gamma   90.00
#
_symmetry.space_group_name_H-M   'P 1'
#
loop_
_entity.id
_entity.type
_entity.pdbx_description
1 polymer ?
#
loop_
_entity_poly.entity_id
_entity_poly.type
_entity_poly.pdbx_seq_one_letter_code
_entity_poly.pdbx_strand_id
1 'polypeptide(L)'
;MLNATTSPPTFGPAAHQVDDRTMQTLTPVLNDDQKGSLVGEDKRWNTRALIVDDDVPIRELLIDYLARFNILASGVTDGAAMRQAMQAETFDVVVLDLMLPGEDGLSLCRWLRAESDIPILMLTARCEPTDRIIGLELGADDYMSKPFEPRELVARIQTILRRVRDDRTEQRANIRFDNWRLNSVLRQ
;
A
#
# COMPACT_ATOMS: atom_id res chain seq x y z
N MET A 1 53.88 16.03 -51.31
CA MET A 1 55.03 15.22 -50.84
C MET A 1 54.66 14.66 -49.47
N LEU A 2 54.69 13.36 -49.45
CA LEU A 2 54.87 12.39 -48.37
C LEU A 2 53.71 12.12 -47.41
N ASN A 3 53.09 11.01 -47.74
CA ASN A 3 52.32 10.11 -46.90
C ASN A 3 53.07 9.63 -45.65
N ALA A 4 52.37 9.51 -44.55
CA ALA A 4 52.73 8.55 -43.51
C ALA A 4 51.45 7.95 -42.94
N THR A 5 51.11 6.83 -43.49
CA THR A 5 50.16 5.83 -42.98
C THR A 5 50.78 5.15 -41.76
N THR A 6 50.17 5.27 -40.61
CA THR A 6 50.54 4.45 -39.45
C THR A 6 49.32 3.62 -39.03
N SER A 7 49.40 2.31 -39.29
CA SER A 7 48.45 1.30 -38.85
C SER A 7 48.54 1.06 -37.33
N PRO A 8 47.44 0.77 -36.62
CA PRO A 8 47.51 0.38 -35.22
C PRO A 8 47.90 -1.11 -35.04
N PRO A 9 48.53 -1.47 -33.93
CA PRO A 9 48.96 -2.84 -33.67
C PRO A 9 47.76 -3.73 -33.29
N THR A 10 47.73 -4.90 -33.94
CA THR A 10 46.84 -6.03 -33.62
C THR A 10 47.30 -6.70 -32.34
N PHE A 11 46.46 -6.68 -31.30
CA PHE A 11 46.56 -7.55 -30.13
C PHE A 11 45.80 -8.84 -30.40
N GLY A 12 46.49 -9.95 -30.43
CA GLY A 12 45.93 -11.30 -30.52
C GLY A 12 45.29 -11.74 -29.18
N PRO A 13 44.34 -12.67 -29.19
CA PRO A 13 43.68 -13.14 -28.00
C PRO A 13 44.58 -14.07 -27.19
N ALA A 14 44.97 -13.68 -25.99
CA ALA A 14 45.51 -14.58 -24.98
C ALA A 14 44.37 -15.41 -24.41
N ALA A 15 44.33 -16.68 -24.80
CA ALA A 15 43.44 -17.69 -24.18
C ALA A 15 43.97 -17.97 -22.77
N HIS A 16 43.30 -17.44 -21.76
CA HIS A 16 43.42 -17.93 -20.39
C HIS A 16 42.50 -19.17 -20.29
N GLN A 17 43.10 -20.33 -20.27
CA GLN A 17 42.45 -21.54 -19.77
C GLN A 17 42.11 -21.36 -18.30
N VAL A 18 40.84 -21.23 -18.00
CA VAL A 18 40.31 -21.31 -16.64
C VAL A 18 40.18 -22.79 -16.30
N ASP A 19 40.96 -23.24 -15.32
CA ASP A 19 40.98 -24.60 -14.81
C ASP A 19 39.61 -24.96 -14.19
N ASP A 20 38.97 -25.98 -14.78
CA ASP A 20 37.63 -26.51 -14.50
C ASP A 20 37.55 -27.30 -13.17
N ARG A 21 38.45 -27.06 -12.21
CA ARG A 21 38.53 -27.83 -10.97
C ARG A 21 38.17 -27.06 -9.69
N THR A 22 37.69 -25.82 -9.77
CA THR A 22 37.38 -25.00 -8.56
C THR A 22 35.89 -24.68 -8.41
N MET A 23 35.00 -25.35 -9.13
CA MET A 23 33.54 -25.28 -8.95
C MET A 23 33.00 -26.52 -8.23
N GLN A 24 33.67 -26.98 -7.18
CA GLN A 24 33.10 -27.98 -6.31
C GLN A 24 32.76 -27.38 -4.96
N THR A 25 31.45 -27.33 -4.72
CA THR A 25 30.81 -27.42 -3.38
C THR A 25 31.05 -26.31 -2.40
N LEU A 26 30.28 -25.24 -2.56
CA LEU A 26 29.75 -24.54 -1.40
C LEU A 26 28.22 -24.71 -1.37
N THR A 27 27.77 -25.92 -1.17
CA THR A 27 26.46 -26.20 -0.62
C THR A 27 26.62 -26.00 0.90
N PRO A 28 25.92 -25.04 1.52
CA PRO A 28 25.87 -24.97 2.98
C PRO A 28 25.17 -26.26 3.46
N VAL A 29 25.87 -27.07 4.23
CA VAL A 29 25.28 -28.15 4.99
C VAL A 29 24.41 -27.50 6.05
N LEU A 30 23.11 -27.39 5.78
CA LEU A 30 22.12 -27.03 6.80
C LEU A 30 22.05 -28.18 7.79
N ASN A 31 22.52 -27.95 9.02
CA ASN A 31 22.34 -28.86 10.11
C ASN A 31 20.85 -29.10 10.34
N ASP A 32 20.45 -30.34 10.64
CA ASP A 32 19.06 -30.76 10.87
C ASP A 32 18.35 -29.96 12.00
N ASP A 33 19.08 -29.28 12.84
CA ASP A 33 18.55 -28.41 13.89
C ASP A 33 18.03 -27.05 13.37
N GLN A 34 18.23 -26.70 12.09
CA GLN A 34 17.71 -25.46 11.48
C GLN A 34 16.48 -25.69 10.58
N LYS A 35 16.01 -26.91 10.45
CA LYS A 35 14.78 -27.24 9.71
C LYS A 35 13.48 -26.85 10.44
N GLY A 36 13.57 -26.37 11.67
CA GLY A 36 12.40 -26.02 12.51
C GLY A 36 11.91 -24.58 12.47
N SER A 37 12.51 -23.66 11.69
CA SER A 37 12.22 -22.22 11.81
C SER A 37 11.89 -21.52 10.47
N LEU A 38 11.32 -22.23 9.50
CA LEU A 38 10.78 -21.62 8.27
C LEU A 38 9.27 -21.83 8.12
N VAL A 39 8.59 -22.15 9.22
CA VAL A 39 7.15 -21.91 9.31
C VAL A 39 7.04 -20.44 9.68
N GLY A 40 6.62 -19.62 8.70
CA GLY A 40 6.54 -18.17 8.83
C GLY A 40 5.87 -17.81 10.16
N GLU A 41 6.54 -16.97 10.94
CA GLU A 41 5.88 -16.21 12.00
C GLU A 41 4.60 -15.67 11.39
N ASP A 42 3.48 -16.05 11.95
CA ASP A 42 2.16 -15.60 11.57
C ASP A 42 2.11 -14.09 11.83
N LYS A 43 2.62 -13.33 10.85
CA LYS A 43 2.72 -11.87 10.93
C LYS A 43 1.30 -11.36 10.96
N ARG A 44 0.76 -11.20 12.17
CA ARG A 44 -0.59 -10.69 12.37
C ARG A 44 -0.64 -9.26 11.89
N TRP A 45 -1.12 -9.08 10.68
CA TRP A 45 -1.40 -7.78 10.13
C TRP A 45 -2.52 -7.14 10.94
N ASN A 46 -2.26 -5.95 11.49
CA ASN A 46 -3.25 -5.25 12.31
C ASN A 46 -4.23 -4.44 11.46
N THR A 47 -3.93 -4.23 10.19
CA THR A 47 -4.70 -3.38 9.28
C THR A 47 -4.58 -3.90 7.86
N ARG A 48 -5.68 -3.87 7.11
CA ARG A 48 -5.73 -4.22 5.69
C ARG A 48 -6.11 -2.98 4.88
N ALA A 49 -5.27 -2.61 3.92
CA ALA A 49 -5.49 -1.47 3.04
C ALA A 49 -5.74 -1.93 1.60
N LEU A 50 -6.70 -1.32 0.92
CA LEU A 50 -6.88 -1.47 -0.52
C LEU A 50 -6.36 -0.21 -1.21
N ILE A 51 -5.42 -0.37 -2.15
CA ILE A 51 -4.85 0.72 -2.96
C ILE A 51 -5.44 0.63 -4.35
N VAL A 52 -6.12 1.69 -4.77
CA VAL A 52 -6.75 1.81 -6.09
C VAL A 52 -6.03 2.91 -6.85
N ASP A 53 -5.15 2.54 -7.76
CA ASP A 53 -4.30 3.45 -8.52
C ASP A 53 -3.87 2.73 -9.81
N ASP A 54 -3.92 3.34 -10.97
CA ASP A 54 -3.53 2.71 -12.25
C ASP A 54 -2.00 2.67 -12.44
N ASP A 55 -1.25 3.49 -11.70
CA ASP A 55 0.21 3.53 -11.73
C ASP A 55 0.81 2.33 -10.98
N VAL A 56 1.36 1.35 -11.72
CA VAL A 56 1.98 0.13 -11.16
C VAL A 56 3.13 0.47 -10.19
N PRO A 57 4.13 1.29 -10.56
CA PRO A 57 5.21 1.73 -9.67
C PRO A 57 4.71 2.32 -8.36
N ILE A 58 3.70 3.16 -8.37
CA ILE A 58 3.14 3.76 -7.16
C ILE A 58 2.50 2.68 -6.29
N ARG A 59 1.70 1.78 -6.87
CA ARG A 59 1.07 0.68 -6.11
C ARG A 59 2.09 -0.22 -5.43
N GLU A 60 3.11 -0.68 -6.18
CA GLU A 60 4.17 -1.54 -5.63
C GLU A 60 4.95 -0.84 -4.52
N LEU A 61 5.33 0.41 -4.73
CA LEU A 61 6.00 1.22 -3.71
C LEU A 61 5.17 1.32 -2.42
N LEU A 62 3.87 1.58 -2.55
CA LEU A 62 2.97 1.72 -1.41
C LEU A 62 2.76 0.40 -0.67
N ILE A 63 2.58 -0.71 -1.40
CA ILE A 63 2.43 -2.05 -0.80
C ILE A 63 3.66 -2.38 0.04
N ASP A 64 4.86 -2.23 -0.54
CA ASP A 64 6.12 -2.52 0.14
C ASP A 64 6.36 -1.60 1.34
N TYR A 65 6.00 -0.33 1.20
CA TYR A 65 6.20 0.64 2.26
C TYR A 65 5.24 0.41 3.44
N LEU A 66 3.95 0.17 3.17
CA LEU A 66 2.93 -0.10 4.17
C LEU A 66 3.20 -1.38 4.98
N ALA A 67 3.81 -2.39 4.33
CA ALA A 67 4.22 -3.62 4.99
C ALA A 67 5.20 -3.41 6.16
N ARG A 68 6.03 -2.35 6.10
CA ARG A 68 6.97 -1.98 7.18
C ARG A 68 6.25 -1.45 8.42
N PHE A 69 5.01 -1.00 8.28
CA PHE A 69 4.17 -0.49 9.36
C PHE A 69 3.06 -1.46 9.78
N ASN A 70 3.23 -2.72 9.42
CA ASN A 70 2.28 -3.80 9.75
C ASN A 70 0.88 -3.60 9.14
N ILE A 71 0.83 -2.98 7.96
CA ILE A 71 -0.36 -2.80 7.14
C ILE A 71 -0.24 -3.72 5.92
N LEU A 72 -1.15 -4.69 5.80
CA LEU A 72 -1.24 -5.54 4.61
C LEU A 72 -2.00 -4.78 3.52
N ALA A 73 -1.31 -4.44 2.45
CA ALA A 73 -1.93 -3.73 1.35
C ALA A 73 -2.12 -4.62 0.13
N SER A 74 -3.29 -4.51 -0.50
CA SER A 74 -3.61 -5.10 -1.81
C SER A 74 -3.79 -3.96 -2.81
N GLY A 75 -3.28 -4.14 -4.03
CA GLY A 75 -3.34 -3.11 -5.07
C GLY A 75 -4.22 -3.53 -6.24
N VAL A 76 -5.06 -2.62 -6.73
CA VAL A 76 -5.91 -2.80 -7.91
C VAL A 76 -5.83 -1.59 -8.84
N THR A 77 -6.16 -1.78 -10.11
CA THR A 77 -5.92 -0.80 -11.17
C THR A 77 -7.08 0.15 -11.44
N ASP A 78 -8.30 -0.24 -11.05
CA ASP A 78 -9.51 0.44 -11.47
C ASP A 78 -10.70 0.13 -10.55
N GLY A 79 -11.83 0.80 -10.80
CA GLY A 79 -13.04 0.63 -10.00
C GLY A 79 -13.68 -0.75 -10.09
N ALA A 80 -13.56 -1.45 -11.22
CA ALA A 80 -14.12 -2.80 -11.37
C ALA A 80 -13.33 -3.79 -10.51
N ALA A 81 -12.01 -3.73 -10.57
CA ALA A 81 -11.13 -4.55 -9.74
C ALA A 81 -11.28 -4.21 -8.25
N MET A 82 -11.50 -2.93 -7.89
CA MET A 82 -11.80 -2.50 -6.53
C MET A 82 -13.07 -3.18 -6.00
N ARG A 83 -14.18 -3.14 -6.76
CA ARG A 83 -15.44 -3.79 -6.35
C ARG A 83 -15.26 -5.29 -6.18
N GLN A 84 -14.55 -5.94 -7.07
CA GLN A 84 -14.26 -7.37 -6.98
C GLN A 84 -13.43 -7.70 -5.73
N ALA A 85 -12.39 -6.92 -5.44
CA ALA A 85 -11.57 -7.12 -4.25
C ALA A 85 -12.38 -6.96 -2.97
N MET A 86 -13.25 -5.95 -2.88
CA MET A 86 -14.12 -5.72 -1.71
C MET A 86 -15.19 -6.79 -1.51
N GLN A 87 -15.59 -7.50 -2.57
CA GLN A 87 -16.48 -8.67 -2.45
C GLN A 87 -15.75 -9.91 -1.94
N ALA A 88 -14.46 -10.04 -2.26
CA ALA A 88 -13.65 -11.20 -1.90
C ALA A 88 -13.05 -11.09 -0.50
N GLU A 89 -12.73 -9.88 -0.05
CA GLU A 89 -11.99 -9.63 1.17
C GLU A 89 -12.49 -8.38 1.91
N THR A 90 -12.18 -8.31 3.20
CA THR A 90 -12.48 -7.12 4.02
C THR A 90 -11.24 -6.24 4.14
N PHE A 91 -11.44 -4.92 4.07
CA PHE A 91 -10.41 -3.92 4.26
C PHE A 91 -10.80 -2.94 5.36
N ASP A 92 -9.79 -2.34 5.99
CA ASP A 92 -9.96 -1.33 7.03
C ASP A 92 -9.87 0.10 6.50
N VAL A 93 -9.26 0.28 5.32
CA VAL A 93 -9.08 1.57 4.66
C VAL A 93 -8.92 1.39 3.16
N VAL A 94 -9.44 2.32 2.38
CA VAL A 94 -9.22 2.44 0.92
C VAL A 94 -8.37 3.69 0.65
N VAL A 95 -7.30 3.51 -0.11
CA VAL A 95 -6.50 4.59 -0.70
C VAL A 95 -6.89 4.67 -2.16
N LEU A 96 -7.53 5.76 -2.57
CA LEU A 96 -8.19 5.90 -3.88
C LEU A 96 -7.60 7.03 -4.69
N ASP A 97 -7.01 6.70 -5.85
CA ASP A 97 -6.66 7.74 -6.81
C ASP A 97 -7.92 8.30 -7.49
N LEU A 98 -7.95 9.60 -7.64
CA LEU A 98 -9.02 10.30 -8.37
C LEU A 98 -8.86 10.21 -9.89
N MET A 99 -7.63 10.02 -10.38
CA MET A 99 -7.31 10.07 -11.81
C MET A 99 -7.21 8.67 -12.44
N LEU A 100 -8.23 7.84 -12.20
CA LEU A 100 -8.28 6.50 -12.77
C LEU A 100 -8.77 6.52 -14.22
N PRO A 101 -8.28 5.64 -15.09
CA PRO A 101 -8.79 5.49 -16.44
C PRO A 101 -10.19 4.87 -16.41
N GLY A 102 -11.09 5.43 -17.19
CA GLY A 102 -12.44 4.90 -17.44
C GLY A 102 -13.50 5.34 -16.45
N GLU A 103 -13.25 5.32 -15.17
CA GLU A 103 -14.22 5.75 -14.14
C GLU A 103 -13.61 6.82 -13.23
N ASP A 104 -14.36 7.89 -13.00
CA ASP A 104 -13.96 8.99 -12.13
C ASP A 104 -13.88 8.53 -10.66
N GLY A 105 -12.75 8.80 -10.01
CA GLY A 105 -12.53 8.46 -8.61
C GLY A 105 -13.54 9.08 -7.64
N LEU A 106 -14.12 10.25 -7.96
CA LEU A 106 -15.21 10.84 -7.17
C LEU A 106 -16.49 10.00 -7.26
N SER A 107 -16.75 9.38 -8.40
CA SER A 107 -17.88 8.47 -8.59
C SER A 107 -17.67 7.16 -7.79
N LEU A 108 -16.43 6.67 -7.75
CA LEU A 108 -16.06 5.53 -6.92
C LEU A 108 -16.19 5.83 -5.43
N CYS A 109 -15.80 7.04 -4.99
CA CYS A 109 -15.98 7.45 -3.60
C CYS A 109 -17.45 7.47 -3.20
N ARG A 110 -18.32 8.05 -4.04
CA ARG A 110 -19.78 8.03 -3.80
C ARG A 110 -20.33 6.63 -3.70
N TRP A 111 -19.90 5.74 -4.59
CA TRP A 111 -20.29 4.34 -4.55
C TRP A 111 -19.83 3.67 -3.25
N LEU A 112 -18.57 3.85 -2.85
CA LEU A 112 -18.04 3.32 -1.60
C LEU A 112 -18.85 3.76 -0.38
N ARG A 113 -19.25 5.03 -0.34
CA ARG A 113 -20.07 5.58 0.76
C ARG A 113 -21.50 5.07 0.78
N ALA A 114 -22.06 4.72 -0.36
CA ALA A 114 -23.37 4.09 -0.44
C ALA A 114 -23.35 2.63 0.07
N GLU A 115 -22.24 1.93 -0.10
CA GLU A 115 -22.10 0.51 0.21
C GLU A 115 -21.43 0.25 1.58
N SER A 116 -20.64 1.19 2.11
CA SER A 116 -19.87 0.96 3.34
C SER A 116 -19.41 2.24 4.03
N ASP A 117 -19.14 2.13 5.33
CA ASP A 117 -18.49 3.18 6.14
C ASP A 117 -16.95 3.02 6.18
N ILE A 118 -16.37 2.31 5.20
CA ILE A 118 -14.91 2.11 5.15
C ILE A 118 -14.20 3.44 4.99
N PRO A 119 -13.16 3.75 5.79
CA PRO A 119 -12.39 4.96 5.63
C PRO A 119 -11.75 5.09 4.25
N ILE A 120 -11.81 6.31 3.66
CA ILE A 120 -11.28 6.61 2.33
C ILE A 120 -10.25 7.73 2.44
N LEU A 121 -9.01 7.45 2.02
CA LEU A 121 -7.96 8.45 1.78
C LEU A 121 -7.85 8.67 0.27
N MET A 122 -8.19 9.86 -0.20
CA MET A 122 -8.06 10.21 -1.62
C MET A 122 -6.64 10.64 -1.97
N LEU A 123 -6.13 10.13 -3.09
CA LEU A 123 -4.93 10.62 -3.75
C LEU A 123 -5.30 11.36 -5.01
N THR A 124 -4.58 12.44 -5.36
CA THR A 124 -4.83 13.17 -6.60
C THR A 124 -3.62 13.94 -7.09
N ALA A 125 -3.47 14.01 -8.40
CA ALA A 125 -2.53 14.93 -9.05
C ALA A 125 -3.07 16.38 -9.14
N ARG A 126 -4.38 16.58 -8.89
CA ARG A 126 -5.00 17.91 -8.94
C ARG A 126 -4.88 18.58 -7.58
N CYS A 127 -4.21 19.73 -7.54
CA CYS A 127 -4.00 20.53 -6.33
C CYS A 127 -5.04 21.64 -6.19
N GLU A 128 -6.13 21.64 -6.95
CA GLU A 128 -7.12 22.70 -6.85
C GLU A 128 -7.87 22.61 -5.51
N PRO A 129 -8.00 23.71 -4.77
CA PRO A 129 -8.72 23.72 -3.51
C PRO A 129 -10.17 23.22 -3.64
N THR A 130 -10.78 23.42 -4.81
CA THR A 130 -12.13 23.00 -5.14
C THR A 130 -12.28 21.48 -5.17
N ASP A 131 -11.32 20.76 -5.76
CA ASP A 131 -11.36 19.30 -5.84
C ASP A 131 -11.25 18.66 -4.44
N ARG A 132 -10.45 19.27 -3.57
CA ARG A 132 -10.33 18.84 -2.17
C ARG A 132 -11.63 19.01 -1.41
N ILE A 133 -12.32 20.13 -1.59
CA ILE A 133 -13.61 20.40 -0.95
C ILE A 133 -14.64 19.39 -1.43
N ILE A 134 -14.74 19.18 -2.74
CA ILE A 134 -15.66 18.22 -3.34
C ILE A 134 -15.38 16.79 -2.82
N GLY A 135 -14.12 16.37 -2.74
CA GLY A 135 -13.77 15.05 -2.21
C GLY A 135 -14.22 14.82 -0.78
N LEU A 136 -14.04 15.83 0.08
CA LEU A 136 -14.49 15.78 1.48
C LEU A 136 -16.02 15.83 1.61
N GLU A 137 -16.70 16.65 0.79
CA GLU A 137 -18.17 16.72 0.75
C GLU A 137 -18.79 15.39 0.28
N LEU A 138 -18.09 14.65 -0.59
CA LEU A 138 -18.50 13.32 -1.05
C LEU A 138 -18.22 12.21 -0.04
N GLY A 139 -17.61 12.56 1.10
CA GLY A 139 -17.43 11.64 2.22
C GLY A 139 -16.05 11.02 2.35
N ALA A 140 -15.02 11.52 1.68
CA ALA A 140 -13.65 11.11 1.97
C ALA A 140 -13.24 11.55 3.39
N ASP A 141 -12.46 10.70 4.08
CA ASP A 141 -12.00 11.00 5.45
C ASP A 141 -10.76 11.88 5.45
N ASP A 142 -9.96 11.80 4.41
CA ASP A 142 -8.82 12.69 4.19
C ASP A 142 -8.43 12.72 2.70
N TYR A 143 -7.55 13.65 2.36
CA TYR A 143 -7.13 13.96 1.01
C TYR A 143 -5.64 14.26 0.97
N MET A 144 -4.92 13.75 -0.05
CA MET A 144 -3.49 13.97 -0.24
C MET A 144 -3.15 14.20 -1.70
N SER A 145 -2.31 15.20 -1.98
CA SER A 145 -1.86 15.52 -3.34
C SER A 145 -0.65 14.71 -3.75
N LYS A 146 -0.58 14.30 -5.01
CA LYS A 146 0.62 13.77 -5.66
C LYS A 146 1.48 14.96 -6.18
N PRO A 147 2.82 14.95 -6.05
CA PRO A 147 3.63 13.92 -5.40
C PRO A 147 3.57 13.99 -3.87
N PHE A 148 3.71 12.86 -3.21
CA PHE A 148 3.66 12.75 -1.75
C PHE A 148 4.80 11.90 -1.18
N GLU A 149 5.09 12.11 0.09
CA GLU A 149 6.02 11.26 0.83
C GLU A 149 5.26 10.03 1.37
N PRO A 150 5.75 8.79 1.14
CA PRO A 150 5.09 7.58 1.65
C PRO A 150 4.87 7.59 3.15
N ARG A 151 5.73 8.26 3.91
CA ARG A 151 5.59 8.43 5.37
C ARG A 151 4.37 9.28 5.74
N GLU A 152 4.05 10.29 4.94
CA GLU A 152 2.85 11.10 5.15
C GLU A 152 1.59 10.26 4.96
N LEU A 153 1.54 9.43 3.91
CA LEU A 153 0.43 8.52 3.67
C LEU A 153 0.19 7.59 4.85
N VAL A 154 1.24 6.97 5.41
CA VAL A 154 1.12 6.13 6.61
C VAL A 154 0.55 6.90 7.78
N ALA A 155 1.04 8.13 8.05
CA ALA A 155 0.57 8.95 9.16
C ALA A 155 -0.92 9.31 9.02
N ARG A 156 -1.39 9.58 7.80
CA ARG A 156 -2.80 9.86 7.50
C ARG A 156 -3.67 8.63 7.69
N ILE A 157 -3.28 7.48 7.14
CA ILE A 157 -3.99 6.20 7.36
C ILE A 157 -4.13 5.91 8.86
N GLN A 158 -3.05 6.02 9.63
CA GLN A 158 -3.09 5.77 11.07
C GLN A 158 -4.01 6.75 11.81
N THR A 159 -4.04 8.02 11.39
CA THR A 159 -4.92 9.04 11.98
C THR A 159 -6.39 8.75 11.70
N ILE A 160 -6.73 8.39 10.47
CA ILE A 160 -8.09 8.00 10.07
C ILE A 160 -8.56 6.78 10.86
N LEU A 161 -7.75 5.73 10.90
CA LEU A 161 -8.09 4.48 11.61
C LEU A 161 -8.24 4.67 13.12
N ARG A 162 -7.47 5.56 13.72
CA ARG A 162 -7.61 5.92 15.13
C ARG A 162 -8.96 6.57 15.39
N ARG A 163 -9.39 7.55 14.58
CA ARG A 163 -10.70 8.19 14.72
C ARG A 163 -11.85 7.18 14.68
N VAL A 164 -11.82 6.28 13.70
CA VAL A 164 -12.84 5.22 13.56
C VAL A 164 -12.88 4.28 14.78
N ARG A 165 -11.72 3.98 15.37
CA ARG A 165 -11.67 3.15 16.59
C ARG A 165 -12.23 3.89 17.80
N ASP A 166 -11.92 5.17 17.93
CA ASP A 166 -12.41 6.02 19.03
C ASP A 166 -13.93 6.17 18.94
N ASP A 167 -14.48 6.45 17.76
CA ASP A 167 -15.94 6.55 17.53
C ASP A 167 -16.68 5.25 17.86
N ARG A 168 -16.13 4.09 17.44
CA ARG A 168 -16.70 2.77 17.77
C ARG A 168 -16.65 2.48 19.27
N THR A 169 -15.62 2.96 19.95
CA THR A 169 -15.48 2.77 21.39
C THR A 169 -16.49 3.63 22.14
N GLU A 170 -16.70 4.89 21.72
CA GLU A 170 -17.70 5.78 22.29
C GLU A 170 -19.13 5.27 22.05
N GLN A 171 -19.43 4.76 20.85
CA GLN A 171 -20.73 4.13 20.56
C GLN A 171 -20.99 2.91 21.44
N ARG A 172 -19.99 2.05 21.68
CA ARG A 172 -20.11 0.91 22.58
C ARG A 172 -20.23 1.31 24.05
N ALA A 173 -19.61 2.42 24.45
CA ALA A 173 -19.70 2.95 25.81
C ALA A 173 -21.08 3.55 26.14
N ASN A 174 -21.82 3.98 25.12
CA ASN A 174 -23.17 4.55 25.25
C ASN A 174 -24.24 3.50 24.94
N ILE A 175 -24.40 2.49 25.79
CA ILE A 175 -25.49 1.51 25.67
C ILE A 175 -26.78 2.14 26.21
N ARG A 176 -27.83 2.16 25.38
CA ARG A 176 -29.19 2.56 25.78
C ARG A 176 -30.01 1.32 26.11
N PHE A 177 -30.53 1.29 27.34
CA PHE A 177 -31.57 0.35 27.76
C PHE A 177 -32.86 1.15 28.07
N ASP A 178 -33.88 0.97 27.26
CA ASP A 178 -35.15 1.69 27.41
C ASP A 178 -34.93 3.22 27.57
N ASN A 179 -35.32 3.77 28.71
CA ASN A 179 -35.11 5.19 29.05
C ASN A 179 -33.77 5.50 29.76
N TRP A 180 -32.89 4.51 29.94
CA TRP A 180 -31.64 4.67 30.67
C TRP A 180 -30.45 4.76 29.71
N ARG A 181 -29.54 5.71 29.97
CA ARG A 181 -28.22 5.78 29.33
C ARG A 181 -27.18 5.26 30.30
N LEU A 182 -26.52 4.18 29.97
CA LEU A 182 -25.37 3.70 30.70
C LEU A 182 -24.10 4.20 30.01
N ASN A 183 -23.33 5.08 30.68
CA ASN A 183 -22.00 5.45 30.21
C ASN A 183 -20.96 4.61 30.96
N SER A 184 -20.38 3.62 30.28
CA SER A 184 -19.44 2.67 30.90
C SER A 184 -18.06 3.29 31.16
N VAL A 185 -17.82 4.53 30.71
CA VAL A 185 -16.53 5.25 30.91
C VAL A 185 -16.49 5.93 32.29
N LEU A 186 -17.65 6.20 32.90
CA LEU A 186 -17.75 6.79 34.24
C LEU A 186 -17.72 5.69 35.31
N ARG A 187 -16.62 4.95 35.42
CA ARG A 187 -16.24 4.25 36.65
C ARG A 187 -15.42 5.21 37.51
N GLN A 188 -16.06 5.89 38.41
CA GLN A 188 -15.45 6.33 39.66
C GLN A 188 -15.71 5.29 40.75
#